data_f4d2552ad5e4357e5008ac3eb09cb79b
#
_entry.id   f4d2552ad5e4357e5008ac3eb09cb79b
#
_cell.length_a   1.000
_cell.length_b   1.000
_cell.length_c   1.000
_cell.angle_alpha   90.00
_cell.angle_beta   90.00
_cell.angle_gamma   90.00
#
_symmetry.space_group_name_H-M   'P 1'
#
loop_
_entity.id
_entity.type
_entity.pdbx_description
1 polymer ?
#
loop_
_entity_poly.entity_id
_entity_poly.type
_entity_poly.pdbx_seq_one_letter_code
_entity_poly.pdbx_strand_id
1 'polypeptide(L)'
;MSPRAAWRLLQLGFEHVYDYTAGKIDWIAAGWPTEGPGPGEARVLTATDPNVPTCGLEEAVGTVRRRLDPEITSCAVINDHRIVAGRLEHLNTIDPQDPRLVSQVMRPGPTTIRPSDNLDEVRERMRARHVLQLLVTTPDGELLGVLHPE
;
A
#
# COMPACT_ATOMS: atom_id res chain seq x y z
N MET A 1 7.79 21.10 -7.61
CA MET A 1 6.57 21.81 -8.14
C MET A 1 6.67 21.82 -9.66
N SER A 2 5.57 21.79 -10.39
CA SER A 2 5.65 21.91 -11.87
C SER A 2 6.07 23.33 -12.26
N PRO A 3 6.96 23.54 -13.23
CA PRO A 3 7.32 24.88 -13.76
C PRO A 3 6.09 25.73 -14.13
N ARG A 4 5.01 25.09 -14.60
CA ARG A 4 3.72 25.74 -14.88
C ARG A 4 3.07 26.35 -13.64
N ALA A 5 3.17 25.70 -12.48
CA ALA A 5 2.61 26.21 -11.23
C ALA A 5 3.40 27.44 -10.74
N ALA A 6 4.72 27.37 -10.80
CA ALA A 6 5.58 28.50 -10.45
C ALA A 6 5.29 29.74 -11.34
N TRP A 7 5.18 29.53 -12.65
CA TRP A 7 4.84 30.61 -13.58
C TRP A 7 3.43 31.21 -13.30
N ARG A 8 2.44 30.37 -12.96
CA ARG A 8 1.11 30.85 -12.60
C ARG A 8 1.09 31.68 -11.33
N LEU A 9 1.89 31.34 -10.33
CA LEU A 9 2.06 32.12 -9.10
C LEU A 9 2.67 33.51 -9.39
N LEU A 10 3.71 33.58 -10.23
CA LEU A 10 4.26 34.85 -10.68
C LEU A 10 3.22 35.74 -11.38
N GLN A 11 2.35 35.16 -12.23
CA GLN A 11 1.24 35.89 -12.86
C GLN A 11 0.19 36.39 -11.87
N LEU A 12 0.03 35.72 -10.73
CA LEU A 12 -0.87 36.11 -9.66
C LEU A 12 -0.28 37.18 -8.72
N GLY A 13 0.94 37.66 -9.00
CA GLY A 13 1.58 38.75 -8.27
C GLY A 13 2.48 38.31 -7.10
N PHE A 14 2.81 37.01 -6.99
CA PHE A 14 3.80 36.57 -6.02
C PHE A 14 5.20 36.91 -6.53
N GLU A 15 5.94 37.75 -5.81
CA GLU A 15 7.25 38.23 -6.22
C GLU A 15 8.36 37.22 -6.01
N HIS A 16 8.23 36.34 -5.02
CA HIS A 16 9.23 35.34 -4.65
C HIS A 16 8.67 33.93 -4.77
N VAL A 17 8.87 33.30 -5.92
CA VAL A 17 8.42 31.92 -6.20
C VAL A 17 9.64 31.02 -6.39
N TYR A 18 9.77 30.03 -5.52
CA TYR A 18 10.87 29.06 -5.54
C TYR A 18 10.36 27.69 -5.96
N ASP A 19 11.07 27.02 -6.85
CA ASP A 19 10.82 25.63 -7.21
C ASP A 19 11.76 24.71 -6.41
N TYR A 20 11.15 23.91 -5.52
CA TYR A 20 11.89 22.93 -4.74
C TYR A 20 11.93 21.61 -5.49
N THR A 21 13.04 21.38 -6.21
CA THR A 21 13.19 20.24 -7.15
C THR A 21 13.23 18.88 -6.47
N ALA A 22 13.71 18.80 -5.22
CA ALA A 22 13.71 17.55 -4.43
C ALA A 22 12.29 17.06 -4.06
N GLY A 23 11.29 17.96 -4.12
CA GLY A 23 9.90 17.63 -3.93
C GLY A 23 9.42 17.58 -2.48
N LYS A 24 8.10 17.46 -2.32
CA LYS A 24 7.42 17.54 -1.01
C LYS A 24 7.88 16.45 -0.02
N ILE A 25 8.20 15.27 -0.51
CA ILE A 25 8.63 14.15 0.33
C ILE A 25 9.95 14.47 1.01
N ASP A 26 10.90 15.01 0.27
CA ASP A 26 12.21 15.39 0.79
C ASP A 26 12.12 16.56 1.79
N TRP A 27 11.24 17.55 1.52
CA TRP A 27 10.94 18.63 2.45
C TRP A 27 10.42 18.11 3.80
N ILE A 28 9.49 17.14 3.77
CA ILE A 28 8.93 16.52 4.98
C ILE A 28 9.98 15.66 5.70
N ALA A 29 10.82 14.92 4.97
CA ALA A 29 11.89 14.11 5.52
C ALA A 29 12.96 14.96 6.22
N ALA A 30 13.22 16.17 5.75
CA ALA A 30 14.08 17.14 6.38
C ALA A 30 13.46 17.81 7.64
N GLY A 31 12.24 17.50 8.00
CA GLY A 31 11.53 18.05 9.16
C GLY A 31 11.12 19.52 9.02
N TRP A 32 11.04 20.03 7.80
CA TRP A 32 10.73 21.43 7.54
C TRP A 32 9.23 21.70 7.71
N PRO A 33 8.84 22.95 8.13
CA PRO A 33 7.45 23.28 8.37
C PRO A 33 6.59 23.12 7.09
N THR A 34 5.39 22.57 7.26
CA THR A 34 4.40 22.44 6.20
C THR A 34 3.10 23.11 6.61
N GLU A 35 2.43 23.76 5.65
CA GLU A 35 1.10 24.34 5.82
C GLU A 35 0.04 23.52 5.07
N GLY A 36 -1.19 23.57 5.54
CA GLY A 36 -2.33 22.85 4.98
C GLY A 36 -2.87 21.77 5.92
N PRO A 37 -3.99 21.11 5.57
CA PRO A 37 -4.51 20.01 6.37
C PRO A 37 -3.44 18.93 6.43
N GLY A 38 -2.89 18.66 7.64
CA GLY A 38 -2.14 17.49 7.92
C GLY A 38 -0.72 17.47 8.42
N PRO A 39 -0.07 18.52 9.01
CA PRO A 39 1.17 18.24 9.73
C PRO A 39 0.96 17.49 11.05
N GLY A 40 -0.30 17.29 11.49
CA GLY A 40 -0.65 16.50 12.67
C GLY A 40 -1.49 15.26 12.40
N GLU A 41 -1.88 15.00 11.14
CA GLU A 41 -2.70 13.83 10.80
C GLU A 41 -1.81 12.61 10.61
N ALA A 42 -2.17 11.51 11.30
CA ALA A 42 -1.49 10.24 11.13
C ALA A 42 -1.66 9.73 9.69
N ARG A 43 -0.58 9.26 9.10
CA ARG A 43 -0.57 8.68 7.76
C ARG A 43 -0.64 7.16 7.84
N VAL A 44 -1.20 6.54 6.82
CA VAL A 44 -1.28 5.07 6.70
C VAL A 44 0.09 4.43 6.93
N LEU A 45 1.17 5.03 6.41
CA LEU A 45 2.54 4.52 6.58
C LEU A 45 2.91 4.30 8.05
N THR A 46 2.48 5.19 8.96
CA THR A 46 2.84 5.11 10.39
C THR A 46 2.20 3.93 11.13
N ALA A 47 1.11 3.39 10.58
CA ALA A 47 0.37 2.25 11.13
C ALA A 47 0.45 0.99 10.23
N THR A 48 1.32 1.02 9.22
CA THR A 48 1.51 -0.10 8.29
C THR A 48 2.38 -1.17 8.94
N ASP A 49 1.86 -2.41 9.00
CA ASP A 49 2.66 -3.58 9.38
C ASP A 49 3.40 -4.11 8.14
N PRO A 50 4.74 -4.12 8.13
CA PRO A 50 5.51 -4.65 7.02
C PRO A 50 5.51 -6.19 6.94
N ASN A 51 5.08 -6.89 8.01
CA ASN A 51 5.08 -8.34 8.08
C ASN A 51 3.86 -8.93 7.38
N VAL A 52 3.83 -8.89 6.05
CA VAL A 52 2.74 -9.44 5.23
C VAL A 52 3.12 -10.81 4.70
N PRO A 53 2.30 -11.85 4.92
CA PRO A 53 2.49 -13.11 4.22
C PRO A 53 2.40 -12.91 2.71
N THR A 54 3.41 -13.39 1.99
CA THR A 54 3.49 -13.25 0.54
C THR A 54 3.70 -14.58 -0.15
N CYS A 55 3.29 -14.68 -1.41
CA CYS A 55 3.60 -15.79 -2.30
C CYS A 55 3.83 -15.29 -3.74
N GLY A 56 4.53 -16.09 -4.53
CA GLY A 56 4.79 -15.82 -5.93
C GLY A 56 3.71 -16.40 -6.85
N LEU A 57 3.62 -15.86 -8.06
CA LEU A 57 2.65 -16.30 -9.08
C LEU A 57 2.82 -17.76 -9.50
N GLU A 58 4.07 -18.21 -9.58
CA GLU A 58 4.45 -19.56 -10.08
C GLU A 58 4.60 -20.60 -8.95
N GLU A 59 4.31 -20.22 -7.69
CA GLU A 59 4.31 -21.19 -6.60
C GLU A 59 3.07 -22.11 -6.70
N ALA A 60 3.22 -23.38 -6.32
CA ALA A 60 2.05 -24.25 -6.13
C ALA A 60 1.31 -23.86 -4.85
N VAL A 61 -0.02 -23.79 -4.92
CA VAL A 61 -0.88 -23.35 -3.81
C VAL A 61 -0.69 -24.20 -2.56
N GLY A 62 -0.55 -25.53 -2.73
CA GLY A 62 -0.27 -26.45 -1.63
C GLY A 62 1.09 -26.18 -0.96
N THR A 63 2.10 -25.73 -1.71
CA THR A 63 3.40 -25.34 -1.16
C THR A 63 3.27 -24.09 -0.31
N VAL A 64 2.54 -23.06 -0.79
CA VAL A 64 2.23 -21.84 -0.02
C VAL A 64 1.52 -22.22 1.29
N ARG A 65 0.53 -23.12 1.22
CA ARG A 65 -0.21 -23.58 2.40
C ARG A 65 0.68 -24.25 3.45
N ARG A 66 1.64 -25.10 3.03
CA ARG A 66 2.58 -25.75 3.96
C ARG A 66 3.60 -24.79 4.57
N ARG A 67 3.98 -23.74 3.83
CA ARG A 67 5.00 -22.77 4.24
C ARG A 67 4.47 -21.74 5.24
N LEU A 68 3.21 -21.36 5.09
CA LEU A 68 2.56 -20.35 5.94
C LEU A 68 1.94 -20.98 7.19
N ASP A 69 1.89 -20.18 8.26
CA ASP A 69 1.23 -20.58 9.49
C ASP A 69 -0.24 -21.02 9.22
N PRO A 70 -0.72 -22.10 9.87
CA PRO A 70 -2.09 -22.58 9.74
C PRO A 70 -3.18 -21.52 10.01
N GLU A 71 -2.90 -20.55 10.86
CA GLU A 71 -3.83 -19.47 11.17
C GLU A 71 -3.94 -18.39 10.08
N ILE A 72 -2.96 -18.33 9.16
CA ILE A 72 -2.98 -17.39 8.05
C ILE A 72 -4.02 -17.82 7.04
N THR A 73 -5.03 -16.97 6.85
CA THR A 73 -6.15 -17.23 5.94
C THR A 73 -5.96 -16.62 4.55
N SER A 74 -5.04 -15.68 4.42
CA SER A 74 -4.77 -15.01 3.12
C SER A 74 -3.34 -14.48 3.05
N CYS A 75 -2.79 -14.37 1.82
CA CYS A 75 -1.51 -13.73 1.57
C CYS A 75 -1.54 -12.86 0.31
N ALA A 76 -0.63 -11.92 0.24
CA ALA A 76 -0.45 -11.09 -0.96
C ALA A 76 0.33 -11.88 -2.02
N VAL A 77 -0.14 -11.83 -3.26
CA VAL A 77 0.56 -12.40 -4.41
C VAL A 77 1.40 -11.31 -5.05
N ILE A 78 2.70 -11.52 -5.10
CA ILE A 78 3.67 -10.54 -5.64
C ILE A 78 4.52 -11.17 -6.74
N ASN A 79 5.03 -10.33 -7.63
CA ASN A 79 6.06 -10.71 -8.58
C ASN A 79 7.48 -10.50 -8.01
N ASP A 80 8.51 -10.77 -8.82
CA ASP A 80 9.93 -10.64 -8.44
C ASP A 80 10.34 -9.21 -8.04
N HIS A 81 9.58 -8.21 -8.48
CA HIS A 81 9.77 -6.80 -8.12
C HIS A 81 8.90 -6.34 -6.95
N ARG A 82 8.32 -7.28 -6.18
CA ARG A 82 7.38 -7.03 -5.08
C ARG A 82 6.10 -6.28 -5.49
N ILE A 83 5.78 -6.21 -6.77
CA ILE A 83 4.53 -5.61 -7.26
C ILE A 83 3.37 -6.55 -6.95
N VAL A 84 2.32 -6.02 -6.36
CA VAL A 84 1.12 -6.78 -5.99
C VAL A 84 0.33 -7.14 -7.24
N ALA A 85 0.25 -8.43 -7.55
CA ALA A 85 -0.52 -8.98 -8.67
C ALA A 85 -1.94 -9.40 -8.24
N GLY A 86 -2.08 -9.87 -6.99
CA GLY A 86 -3.35 -10.43 -6.51
C GLY A 86 -3.33 -10.71 -5.02
N ARG A 87 -4.34 -11.47 -4.61
CA ARG A 87 -4.47 -11.99 -3.25
C ARG A 87 -4.90 -13.45 -3.31
N LEU A 88 -4.26 -14.29 -2.53
CA LEU A 88 -4.68 -15.66 -2.30
C LEU A 88 -5.49 -15.70 -0.99
N GLU A 89 -6.75 -16.09 -1.08
CA GLU A 89 -7.70 -16.13 0.03
C GLU A 89 -8.03 -17.57 0.42
N HIS A 90 -8.63 -17.75 1.58
CA HIS A 90 -9.06 -19.06 2.09
C HIS A 90 -7.96 -20.12 2.18
N LEU A 91 -6.76 -19.71 2.52
CA LEU A 91 -5.60 -20.60 2.66
C LEU A 91 -5.86 -21.77 3.60
N ASN A 92 -6.66 -21.58 4.64
CA ASN A 92 -7.04 -22.61 5.60
C ASN A 92 -7.88 -23.76 5.02
N THR A 93 -8.50 -23.55 3.85
CA THR A 93 -9.32 -24.57 3.15
C THR A 93 -8.57 -25.24 2.00
N ILE A 94 -7.36 -24.81 1.69
CA ILE A 94 -6.55 -25.33 0.60
C ILE A 94 -5.91 -26.66 1.01
N ASP A 95 -5.98 -27.66 0.10
CA ASP A 95 -5.26 -28.92 0.25
C ASP A 95 -3.74 -28.64 0.20
N PRO A 96 -2.96 -29.07 1.22
CA PRO A 96 -1.50 -28.94 1.22
C PRO A 96 -0.79 -29.63 0.03
N GLN A 97 -1.49 -30.48 -0.70
CA GLN A 97 -0.97 -31.16 -1.89
C GLN A 97 -1.51 -30.59 -3.22
N ASP A 98 -2.27 -29.49 -3.17
CA ASP A 98 -2.83 -28.87 -4.37
C ASP A 98 -1.71 -28.42 -5.33
N PRO A 99 -1.62 -28.99 -6.55
CA PRO A 99 -0.56 -28.67 -7.50
C PRO A 99 -0.82 -27.40 -8.33
N ARG A 100 -2.02 -26.82 -8.23
CA ARG A 100 -2.36 -25.62 -9.01
C ARG A 100 -1.44 -24.47 -8.68
N LEU A 101 -1.12 -23.63 -9.65
CA LEU A 101 -0.33 -22.44 -9.44
C LEU A 101 -1.15 -21.34 -8.79
N VAL A 102 -0.52 -20.49 -7.99
CA VAL A 102 -1.13 -19.32 -7.36
C VAL A 102 -1.79 -18.43 -8.41
N SER A 103 -1.15 -18.21 -9.56
CA SER A 103 -1.70 -17.41 -10.68
C SER A 103 -3.05 -17.92 -11.22
N GLN A 104 -3.35 -19.20 -11.05
CA GLN A 104 -4.62 -19.82 -11.52
C GLN A 104 -5.77 -19.67 -10.53
N VAL A 105 -5.48 -19.46 -9.25
CA VAL A 105 -6.48 -19.47 -8.16
C VAL A 105 -6.57 -18.17 -7.39
N MET A 106 -5.61 -17.28 -7.56
CA MET A 106 -5.59 -15.99 -6.90
C MET A 106 -6.74 -15.10 -7.37
N ARG A 107 -7.14 -14.18 -6.52
CA ARG A 107 -8.01 -13.07 -6.88
C ARG A 107 -7.16 -11.91 -7.40
N PRO A 108 -7.24 -11.54 -8.69
CA PRO A 108 -6.42 -10.46 -9.25
C PRO A 108 -6.92 -9.09 -8.80
N GLY A 109 -6.02 -8.10 -8.81
CA GLY A 109 -6.34 -6.70 -8.58
C GLY A 109 -6.92 -6.37 -7.21
N PRO A 110 -6.24 -6.71 -6.10
CA PRO A 110 -6.72 -6.38 -4.77
C PRO A 110 -6.80 -4.87 -4.58
N THR A 111 -7.76 -4.43 -3.74
CA THR A 111 -7.82 -3.03 -3.33
C THR A 111 -6.58 -2.67 -2.52
N THR A 112 -5.88 -1.65 -2.95
CA THR A 112 -4.70 -1.10 -2.27
C THR A 112 -4.93 0.34 -1.84
N ILE A 113 -4.16 0.78 -0.85
CA ILE A 113 -4.15 2.17 -0.36
C ILE A 113 -2.72 2.71 -0.40
N ARG A 114 -2.60 4.03 -0.34
CA ARG A 114 -1.31 4.71 -0.41
C ARG A 114 -0.75 4.99 0.99
N PRO A 115 0.57 4.98 1.15
CA PRO A 115 1.21 5.29 2.43
C PRO A 115 0.94 6.73 2.89
N SER A 116 0.64 7.64 1.96
CA SER A 116 0.32 9.04 2.20
C SER A 116 -1.15 9.32 2.54
N ASP A 117 -2.04 8.32 2.45
CA ASP A 117 -3.45 8.49 2.76
C ASP A 117 -3.64 8.84 4.25
N ASN A 118 -4.72 9.56 4.58
CA ASN A 118 -5.08 9.87 5.96
C ASN A 118 -5.52 8.57 6.67
N LEU A 119 -4.88 8.29 7.81
CA LEU A 119 -5.10 7.04 8.55
C LEU A 119 -6.54 6.92 9.08
N ASP A 120 -7.06 7.99 9.67
CA ASP A 120 -8.38 7.98 10.31
C ASP A 120 -9.49 7.80 9.27
N GLU A 121 -9.40 8.50 8.14
CA GLU A 121 -10.35 8.34 7.03
C GLU A 121 -10.34 6.93 6.45
N VAL A 122 -9.15 6.34 6.32
CA VAL A 122 -9.01 4.97 5.81
C VAL A 122 -9.61 3.97 6.80
N ARG A 123 -9.31 4.11 8.09
CA ARG A 123 -9.85 3.24 9.15
C ARG A 123 -11.36 3.34 9.26
N GLU A 124 -11.93 4.53 9.19
CA GLU A 124 -13.38 4.73 9.18
C GLU A 124 -14.03 4.01 7.99
N ARG A 125 -13.45 4.16 6.80
CA ARG A 125 -13.91 3.46 5.59
C ARG A 125 -13.78 1.95 5.70
N MET A 126 -12.70 1.44 6.32
CA MET A 126 -12.52 0.00 6.59
C MET A 126 -13.60 -0.54 7.51
N ARG A 127 -13.89 0.17 8.62
CA ARG A 127 -14.95 -0.20 9.56
C ARG A 127 -16.32 -0.20 8.89
N ALA A 128 -16.66 0.86 8.16
CA ALA A 128 -17.94 0.99 7.46
C ALA A 128 -18.19 -0.13 6.43
N ARG A 129 -17.14 -0.68 5.85
CA ARG A 129 -17.20 -1.76 4.83
C ARG A 129 -16.85 -3.14 5.37
N HIS A 130 -16.61 -3.28 6.67
CA HIS A 130 -16.18 -4.51 7.33
C HIS A 130 -14.92 -5.12 6.70
N VAL A 131 -13.98 -4.28 6.28
CA VAL A 131 -12.71 -4.69 5.70
C VAL A 131 -11.70 -4.89 6.82
N LEU A 132 -11.18 -6.11 6.96
CA LEU A 132 -10.27 -6.48 8.06
C LEU A 132 -8.81 -6.11 7.78
N GLN A 133 -8.43 -5.95 6.51
CA GLN A 133 -7.07 -5.59 6.13
C GLN A 133 -7.01 -5.02 4.72
N LEU A 134 -6.16 -4.01 4.52
CA LEU A 134 -5.87 -3.41 3.22
C LEU A 134 -4.37 -3.44 2.95
N LEU A 135 -3.99 -3.79 1.73
CA LEU A 135 -2.58 -3.75 1.30
C LEU A 135 -2.15 -2.31 1.05
N VAL A 136 -1.00 -1.95 1.59
CA VAL A 136 -0.37 -0.64 1.39
C VAL A 136 0.69 -0.76 0.31
N THR A 137 0.58 0.05 -0.74
CA THR A 137 1.50 -0.01 -1.88
C THR A 137 2.02 1.37 -2.28
N THR A 138 3.19 1.40 -2.89
CA THR A 138 3.68 2.58 -3.62
C THR A 138 2.77 2.91 -4.80
N PRO A 139 2.91 4.10 -5.45
CA PRO A 139 2.22 4.40 -6.70
C PRO A 139 2.44 3.37 -7.81
N ASP A 140 3.60 2.74 -7.84
CA ASP A 140 3.97 1.71 -8.82
C ASP A 140 3.45 0.31 -8.47
N GLY A 141 2.78 0.18 -7.31
CA GLY A 141 2.17 -1.07 -6.84
C GLY A 141 3.10 -1.97 -6.03
N GLU A 142 4.29 -1.51 -5.63
CA GLU A 142 5.18 -2.25 -4.74
C GLU A 142 4.57 -2.38 -3.34
N LEU A 143 4.58 -3.59 -2.79
CA LEU A 143 4.04 -3.90 -1.47
C LEU A 143 4.91 -3.30 -0.37
N LEU A 144 4.33 -2.42 0.45
CA LEU A 144 4.96 -1.85 1.65
C LEU A 144 4.53 -2.58 2.93
N GLY A 145 3.28 -3.07 2.97
CA GLY A 145 2.76 -3.71 4.16
C GLY A 145 1.24 -3.87 4.11
N VAL A 146 0.65 -4.06 5.28
CA VAL A 146 -0.79 -4.17 5.49
C VAL A 146 -1.25 -3.20 6.58
N LEU A 147 -2.46 -2.66 6.41
CA LEU A 147 -3.16 -1.85 7.41
C LEU A 147 -4.32 -2.65 7.99
N HIS A 148 -4.47 -2.59 9.33
CA HIS A 148 -5.59 -3.15 10.08
C HIS A 148 -6.54 -2.03 10.58
N PRO A 149 -7.84 -2.32 10.81
CA PRO A 149 -8.88 -1.33 11.11
C PRO A 149 -8.91 -0.86 12.57
N GLU A 150 -7.87 -1.05 13.35
CA GLU A 150 -7.83 -0.69 14.81
C GLU A 150 -8.18 0.77 15.09
#